data_562bdbc43c742d8988841e0a66cb4f9b
#
_entry.id   562bdbc43c742d8988841e0a66cb4f9b
#
_cell.length_a   1.000
_cell.length_b   1.000
_cell.length_c   1.000
_cell.angle_alpha   90.00
_cell.angle_beta   90.00
_cell.angle_gamma   90.00
#
_symmetry.space_group_name_H-M   'P 1'
#
loop_
_entity.id
_entity.type
_entity.pdbx_description
1 polymer ?
#
loop_
_entity_poly.entity_id
_entity_poly.type
_entity_poly.pdbx_seq_one_letter_code
_entity_poly.pdbx_strand_id
1 'polypeptide(L)'
;MLRDPLELYEYPWEWHRGSKEIAEKVASGLFILKKDGFLRRGITTATTASAAVIGAIASLYEEVTKVKVLTPVGIEVEVKVKAENGFAVARKFSGDHSFDATDKIEISATLCDSGIEFGRGVGEKGGEKSVSKSAFAQIRENFNRACRIYGYKGGVLIEIPEGERVAKLTKNEQLSIKNGLSILGTTGFVEPWCDELVKTKVEIAKRYPKIVIATGRKAWEYARKKY
;
A
#
# COMPACT_ATOMS: atom_id res chain seq x y z
N MET A 1 -20.46 15.26 7.61
CA MET A 1 -19.75 14.39 8.54
C MET A 1 -18.52 13.86 7.82
N LEU A 2 -17.31 14.06 8.33
CA LEU A 2 -16.07 13.59 7.71
C LEU A 2 -15.62 12.30 8.40
N ARG A 3 -15.44 11.22 7.60
CA ARG A 3 -15.11 9.89 8.11
C ARG A 3 -13.77 9.43 7.51
N ASP A 4 -12.96 8.74 8.32
CA ASP A 4 -11.74 8.09 7.80
C ASP A 4 -12.14 6.95 6.84
N PRO A 5 -11.57 6.90 5.63
CA PRO A 5 -12.01 5.92 4.63
C PRO A 5 -11.53 4.49 4.91
N LEU A 6 -10.53 4.32 5.79
CA LEU A 6 -9.93 3.02 6.11
C LEU A 6 -10.40 2.47 7.45
N GLU A 7 -10.45 3.34 8.46
CA GLU A 7 -10.76 2.97 9.84
C GLU A 7 -12.21 3.27 10.23
N LEU A 8 -12.92 4.06 9.41
CA LEU A 8 -14.35 4.35 9.48
C LEU A 8 -14.80 5.15 10.73
N TYR A 9 -13.89 5.65 11.56
CA TYR A 9 -14.25 6.60 12.62
C TYR A 9 -14.54 7.99 12.04
N GLU A 10 -15.27 8.79 12.78
CA GLU A 10 -15.62 10.15 12.40
C GLU A 10 -14.65 11.14 13.03
N TYR A 11 -14.21 12.08 12.22
CA TYR A 11 -13.37 13.17 12.70
C TYR A 11 -14.21 14.23 13.44
N PRO A 12 -13.71 14.84 14.52
CA PRO A 12 -14.33 15.97 15.19
C PRO A 12 -14.62 17.09 14.21
N TRP A 13 -15.84 17.67 14.29
CA TRP A 13 -16.24 18.78 13.43
C TRP A 13 -15.28 19.96 13.50
N GLU A 14 -14.83 20.29 14.70
CA GLU A 14 -13.88 21.36 14.99
C GLU A 14 -12.52 21.20 14.30
N TRP A 15 -12.15 20.01 13.85
CA TRP A 15 -10.90 19.74 13.15
C TRP A 15 -10.99 20.06 11.64
N HIS A 16 -12.18 19.96 11.06
CA HIS A 16 -12.33 20.16 9.60
C HIS A 16 -13.28 21.31 9.24
N ARG A 17 -14.22 21.67 10.12
CA ARG A 17 -15.18 22.79 9.94
C ARG A 17 -15.83 22.82 8.56
N GLY A 18 -16.05 21.67 7.95
CA GLY A 18 -16.66 21.57 6.62
C GLY A 18 -15.73 21.90 5.44
N SER A 19 -14.42 22.01 5.65
CA SER A 19 -13.46 22.31 4.58
C SER A 19 -13.43 21.19 3.53
N LYS A 20 -13.66 21.55 2.26
CA LYS A 20 -13.57 20.65 1.12
C LYS A 20 -12.15 20.14 0.92
N GLU A 21 -11.15 21.01 1.05
CA GLU A 21 -9.73 20.64 0.91
C GLU A 21 -9.32 19.55 1.91
N ILE A 22 -9.76 19.70 3.19
CA ILE A 22 -9.50 18.69 4.21
C ILE A 22 -10.21 17.36 3.85
N ALA A 23 -11.46 17.45 3.40
CA ALA A 23 -12.23 16.27 3.01
C ALA A 23 -11.59 15.51 1.83
N GLU A 24 -11.10 16.22 0.82
CA GLU A 24 -10.40 15.63 -0.33
C GLU A 24 -9.07 14.95 0.09
N LYS A 25 -8.28 15.60 0.95
CA LYS A 25 -7.06 14.99 1.51
C LYS A 25 -7.38 13.70 2.27
N VAL A 26 -8.37 13.71 3.14
CA VAL A 26 -8.80 12.51 3.88
C VAL A 26 -9.31 11.44 2.94
N ALA A 27 -10.14 11.78 1.96
CA ALA A 27 -10.70 10.85 0.99
C ALA A 27 -9.65 10.14 0.14
N SER A 28 -8.47 10.76 -0.08
CA SER A 28 -7.34 10.12 -0.75
C SER A 28 -6.81 8.87 -0.04
N GLY A 29 -7.17 8.66 1.22
CA GLY A 29 -6.64 7.58 2.07
C GLY A 29 -5.21 7.81 2.57
N LEU A 30 -4.46 8.75 1.99
CA LEU A 30 -3.07 9.04 2.36
C LEU A 30 -2.95 9.90 3.62
N PHE A 31 -4.01 10.61 4.02
CA PHE A 31 -3.94 11.54 5.14
C PHE A 31 -4.92 11.16 6.24
N ILE A 32 -4.40 11.15 7.46
CA ILE A 32 -5.17 11.05 8.71
C ILE A 32 -5.26 12.45 9.28
N LEU A 33 -6.47 12.96 9.47
CA LEU A 33 -6.67 14.26 10.08
C LEU A 33 -6.37 14.22 11.58
N LYS A 34 -5.61 15.16 12.07
CA LYS A 34 -5.39 15.42 13.50
C LYS A 34 -5.82 16.84 13.84
N LYS A 35 -5.86 17.18 15.10
CA LYS A 35 -6.30 18.51 15.59
C LYS A 35 -5.59 19.66 14.87
N ASP A 36 -4.28 19.54 14.68
CA ASP A 36 -3.42 20.58 14.13
C ASP A 36 -2.70 20.08 12.86
N GLY A 37 -3.43 19.61 11.85
CA GLY A 37 -2.88 19.18 10.57
C GLY A 37 -3.12 17.72 10.22
N PHE A 38 -2.12 17.05 9.64
CA PHE A 38 -2.26 15.69 9.11
C PHE A 38 -1.09 14.81 9.50
N LEU A 39 -1.36 13.52 9.61
CA LEU A 39 -0.36 12.45 9.50
C LEU A 39 -0.50 11.81 8.12
N ARG A 40 0.62 11.35 7.56
CA ARG A 40 0.63 10.68 6.25
C ARG A 40 0.71 9.18 6.43
N ARG A 41 -0.21 8.45 5.81
CA ARG A 41 -0.08 7.01 5.60
C ARG A 41 0.95 6.73 4.52
N GLY A 42 1.62 5.60 4.67
CA GLY A 42 2.42 5.03 3.59
C GLY A 42 1.59 4.17 2.65
N ILE A 43 2.27 3.59 1.67
CA ILE A 43 1.73 2.58 0.75
C ILE A 43 2.39 1.22 1.01
N THR A 44 1.65 0.14 0.78
CA THR A 44 2.14 -1.23 0.97
C THR A 44 3.10 -1.66 -0.13
N THR A 45 3.86 -2.74 0.10
CA THR A 45 4.67 -3.37 -0.96
C THR A 45 3.82 -3.82 -2.15
N ALA A 46 2.56 -4.24 -1.91
CA ALA A 46 1.63 -4.59 -2.99
C ALA A 46 1.24 -3.37 -3.85
N THR A 47 0.96 -2.22 -3.23
CA THR A 47 0.67 -0.97 -3.96
C THR A 47 1.89 -0.50 -4.75
N THR A 48 3.08 -0.60 -4.16
CA THR A 48 4.34 -0.25 -4.84
C THR A 48 4.61 -1.18 -6.03
N ALA A 49 4.42 -2.49 -5.87
CA ALA A 49 4.55 -3.47 -6.95
C ALA A 49 3.54 -3.21 -8.07
N SER A 50 2.28 -2.92 -7.72
CA SER A 50 1.26 -2.57 -8.71
C SER A 50 1.63 -1.32 -9.52
N ALA A 51 2.25 -0.33 -8.87
CA ALA A 51 2.72 0.88 -9.56
C ALA A 51 3.83 0.55 -10.58
N ALA A 52 4.81 -0.28 -10.20
CA ALA A 52 5.86 -0.71 -11.11
C ALA A 52 5.27 -1.49 -12.31
N VAL A 53 4.31 -2.39 -12.07
CA VAL A 53 3.61 -3.15 -13.11
C VAL A 53 2.89 -2.25 -14.11
N ILE A 54 2.09 -1.28 -13.63
CA ILE A 54 1.41 -0.32 -14.50
C ILE A 54 2.44 0.50 -15.29
N GLY A 55 3.49 1.00 -14.61
CA GLY A 55 4.54 1.79 -15.24
C GLY A 55 5.27 1.04 -16.34
N ALA A 56 5.61 -0.24 -16.13
CA ALA A 56 6.28 -1.07 -17.13
C ALA A 56 5.40 -1.23 -18.39
N ILE A 57 4.10 -1.51 -18.23
CA ILE A 57 3.19 -1.62 -19.38
C ILE A 57 3.03 -0.30 -20.10
N ALA A 58 2.74 0.78 -19.36
CA ALA A 58 2.51 2.11 -19.92
C ALA A 58 3.71 2.62 -20.70
N SER A 59 4.94 2.32 -20.24
CA SER A 59 6.20 2.80 -20.85
C SER A 59 6.46 2.27 -22.26
N LEU A 60 5.70 1.29 -22.73
CA LEU A 60 5.74 0.86 -24.15
C LEU A 60 4.99 1.82 -25.08
N TYR A 61 4.12 2.67 -24.52
CA TYR A 61 3.15 3.46 -25.31
C TYR A 61 3.29 4.96 -25.09
N GLU A 62 3.76 5.37 -23.91
CA GLU A 62 3.88 6.77 -23.54
C GLU A 62 4.98 7.01 -22.50
N GLU A 63 5.44 8.24 -22.38
CA GLU A 63 6.30 8.66 -21.27
C GLU A 63 5.47 8.74 -20.00
N VAL A 64 5.87 7.99 -18.96
CA VAL A 64 5.13 7.93 -17.71
C VAL A 64 6.06 8.12 -16.51
N THR A 65 5.71 9.08 -15.64
CA THR A 65 6.41 9.37 -14.38
C THR A 65 5.56 9.12 -13.16
N LYS A 66 4.26 8.89 -13.36
CA LYS A 66 3.27 8.64 -12.31
C LYS A 66 2.18 7.72 -12.83
N VAL A 67 1.67 6.87 -11.97
CA VAL A 67 0.56 5.96 -12.28
C VAL A 67 -0.49 5.99 -11.18
N LYS A 68 -1.75 5.70 -11.52
CA LYS A 68 -2.84 5.52 -10.55
C LYS A 68 -3.01 4.04 -10.24
N VAL A 69 -2.83 3.70 -8.99
CA VAL A 69 -2.98 2.33 -8.48
C VAL A 69 -4.30 2.18 -7.75
N LEU A 70 -5.13 1.25 -8.16
CA LEU A 70 -6.33 0.86 -7.43
C LEU A 70 -5.95 0.01 -6.22
N THR A 71 -6.35 0.47 -5.04
CA THR A 71 -6.12 -0.27 -3.79
C THR A 71 -7.27 -1.23 -3.49
N PRO A 72 -7.08 -2.24 -2.61
CA PRO A 72 -8.14 -3.18 -2.22
C PRO A 72 -9.37 -2.53 -1.57
N VAL A 73 -9.24 -1.32 -1.06
CA VAL A 73 -10.37 -0.55 -0.48
C VAL A 73 -11.06 0.36 -1.49
N GLY A 74 -10.73 0.25 -2.78
CA GLY A 74 -11.38 1.01 -3.86
C GLY A 74 -10.87 2.44 -4.04
N ILE A 75 -9.82 2.84 -3.34
CA ILE A 75 -9.20 4.17 -3.49
C ILE A 75 -8.07 4.09 -4.51
N GLU A 76 -8.03 5.03 -5.44
CA GLU A 76 -6.88 5.18 -6.35
C GLU A 76 -5.81 6.07 -5.72
N VAL A 77 -4.55 5.59 -5.76
CA VAL A 77 -3.38 6.33 -5.24
C VAL A 77 -2.43 6.61 -6.39
N GLU A 78 -2.04 7.88 -6.51
CA GLU A 78 -0.97 8.27 -7.45
C GLU A 78 0.39 7.90 -6.88
N VAL A 79 1.16 7.13 -7.64
CA VAL A 79 2.50 6.66 -7.27
C VAL A 79 3.49 7.08 -8.35
N LYS A 80 4.61 7.68 -7.95
CA LYS A 80 5.71 8.01 -8.87
C LYS A 80 6.42 6.74 -9.32
N VAL A 81 6.76 6.69 -10.60
CA VAL A 81 7.54 5.60 -11.21
C VAL A 81 8.66 6.18 -12.05
N LYS A 82 9.71 5.39 -12.24
CA LYS A 82 10.69 5.57 -13.32
C LYS A 82 10.46 4.42 -14.27
N ALA A 83 10.07 4.70 -15.51
CA ALA A 83 9.64 3.66 -16.42
C ALA A 83 10.12 3.95 -17.84
N GLU A 84 10.62 2.91 -18.51
CA GLU A 84 11.15 2.98 -19.86
C GLU A 84 11.15 1.59 -20.52
N ASN A 85 10.70 1.50 -21.77
CA ASN A 85 10.85 0.32 -22.64
C ASN A 85 10.43 -1.02 -21.99
N GLY A 86 9.31 -1.06 -21.29
CA GLY A 86 8.80 -2.28 -20.65
C GLY A 86 9.45 -2.61 -19.30
N PHE A 87 10.22 -1.69 -18.75
CA PHE A 87 10.78 -1.76 -17.40
C PHE A 87 10.29 -0.58 -16.57
N ALA A 88 9.98 -0.82 -15.29
CA ALA A 88 9.69 0.27 -14.36
C ALA A 88 10.14 -0.03 -12.93
N VAL A 89 10.41 1.04 -12.20
CA VAL A 89 10.72 1.01 -10.78
C VAL A 89 9.78 1.95 -10.03
N ALA A 90 9.17 1.45 -8.98
CA ALA A 90 8.44 2.24 -7.99
C ALA A 90 9.14 2.17 -6.64
N ARG A 91 9.11 3.27 -5.89
CA ARG A 91 9.71 3.34 -4.55
C ARG A 91 8.63 3.37 -3.49
N LYS A 92 8.75 2.46 -2.51
CA LYS A 92 7.85 2.44 -1.37
C LYS A 92 7.97 3.72 -0.54
N PHE A 93 6.84 4.22 -0.10
CA PHE A 93 6.72 5.35 0.79
C PHE A 93 6.02 4.92 2.08
N SER A 94 6.65 5.13 3.23
CA SER A 94 6.13 4.65 4.53
C SER A 94 5.34 5.71 5.31
N GLY A 95 5.17 6.90 4.74
CA GLY A 95 4.46 7.99 5.42
C GLY A 95 5.24 8.52 6.62
N ASP A 96 4.51 8.91 7.65
CA ASP A 96 5.10 9.44 8.90
C ASP A 96 5.35 8.32 9.94
N HIS A 97 5.64 7.11 9.46
CA HIS A 97 6.00 5.97 10.29
C HIS A 97 7.34 6.23 10.99
N SER A 98 7.42 6.04 12.31
CA SER A 98 8.66 6.29 13.08
C SER A 98 9.82 5.40 12.65
N PHE A 99 9.53 4.14 12.27
CA PHE A 99 10.50 3.19 11.77
C PHE A 99 9.82 2.14 10.87
N ASP A 100 10.20 2.11 9.61
CA ASP A 100 9.82 1.07 8.67
C ASP A 100 11.08 0.63 7.87
N ALA A 101 11.57 -0.56 8.14
CA ALA A 101 12.75 -1.10 7.48
C ALA A 101 12.61 -1.19 5.95
N THR A 102 11.37 -1.15 5.44
CA THR A 102 11.07 -1.19 4.01
C THR A 102 10.81 0.18 3.39
N ASP A 103 11.02 1.28 4.15
CA ASP A 103 10.91 2.63 3.57
C ASP A 103 11.91 2.82 2.43
N LYS A 104 11.45 3.46 1.37
CA LYS A 104 12.23 3.76 0.15
C LYS A 104 12.75 2.53 -0.61
N ILE A 105 12.35 1.32 -0.24
CA ILE A 105 12.73 0.15 -1.03
C ILE A 105 12.16 0.25 -2.44
N GLU A 106 12.96 -0.11 -3.41
CA GLU A 106 12.56 -0.15 -4.80
C GLU A 106 11.98 -1.52 -5.16
N ILE A 107 10.87 -1.50 -5.89
CA ILE A 107 10.27 -2.68 -6.49
C ILE A 107 10.26 -2.43 -7.99
N SER A 108 10.84 -3.36 -8.73
CA SER A 108 10.90 -3.30 -10.19
C SER A 108 9.89 -4.25 -10.83
N ALA A 109 9.50 -3.91 -12.04
CA ALA A 109 8.70 -4.74 -12.92
C ALA A 109 9.31 -4.72 -14.32
N THR A 110 9.51 -5.90 -14.89
CA THR A 110 9.99 -6.09 -16.25
C THR A 110 8.96 -6.90 -17.03
N LEU A 111 8.61 -6.47 -18.22
CA LEU A 111 7.67 -7.22 -19.05
C LEU A 111 8.29 -8.54 -19.52
N CYS A 112 7.46 -9.59 -19.60
CA CYS A 112 7.83 -10.92 -20.03
C CYS A 112 6.72 -11.53 -20.89
N ASP A 113 6.90 -12.78 -21.32
CA ASP A 113 6.01 -13.41 -22.29
C ASP A 113 4.59 -13.63 -21.77
N SER A 114 4.45 -14.06 -20.53
CA SER A 114 3.12 -14.36 -19.99
C SER A 114 3.08 -14.39 -18.45
N GLY A 115 1.90 -14.15 -17.90
CA GLY A 115 1.63 -14.31 -16.46
C GLY A 115 2.16 -13.18 -15.56
N ILE A 116 2.03 -13.39 -14.26
CA ILE A 116 2.60 -12.51 -13.23
C ILE A 116 3.59 -13.39 -12.44
N GLU A 117 4.85 -13.07 -12.57
CA GLU A 117 5.95 -13.78 -11.95
C GLU A 117 6.62 -12.95 -10.85
N PHE A 118 7.22 -13.65 -9.89
CA PHE A 118 7.96 -13.03 -8.79
C PHE A 118 9.39 -13.57 -8.76
N GLY A 119 10.35 -12.68 -8.95
CA GLY A 119 11.75 -13.00 -9.11
C GLY A 119 12.58 -12.77 -7.85
N ARG A 120 13.79 -12.26 -8.08
CA ARG A 120 14.81 -12.01 -7.07
C ARG A 120 14.32 -11.05 -5.98
N GLY A 121 14.70 -11.35 -4.72
CA GLY A 121 14.43 -10.51 -3.55
C GLY A 121 12.97 -10.52 -3.09
N VAL A 122 12.05 -11.17 -3.82
CA VAL A 122 10.74 -11.56 -3.29
C VAL A 122 10.93 -12.80 -2.44
N GLY A 123 10.56 -12.72 -1.15
CA GLY A 123 10.77 -13.78 -0.17
C GLY A 123 10.06 -15.09 -0.55
N GLU A 124 10.50 -16.17 0.08
CA GLU A 124 9.99 -17.53 -0.15
C GLU A 124 9.61 -18.18 1.17
N LYS A 125 8.48 -18.87 1.19
CA LYS A 125 8.01 -19.65 2.32
C LYS A 125 7.42 -20.97 1.84
N GLY A 126 7.96 -22.08 2.35
CA GLY A 126 7.47 -23.41 1.95
C GLY A 126 7.65 -23.74 0.46
N GLY A 127 8.66 -23.15 -0.20
CA GLY A 127 8.91 -23.34 -1.64
C GLY A 127 8.11 -22.40 -2.55
N GLU A 128 7.23 -21.57 -2.00
CA GLU A 128 6.43 -20.62 -2.77
C GLU A 128 6.85 -19.18 -2.48
N LYS A 129 6.64 -18.27 -3.43
CA LYS A 129 6.88 -16.84 -3.24
C LYS A 129 5.95 -16.24 -2.18
N SER A 130 6.52 -15.51 -1.25
CA SER A 130 5.81 -14.93 -0.12
C SER A 130 5.01 -13.70 -0.52
N VAL A 131 3.90 -13.94 -1.21
CA VAL A 131 2.95 -12.92 -1.65
C VAL A 131 1.60 -13.24 -1.03
N SER A 132 1.05 -12.32 -0.24
CA SER A 132 -0.26 -12.56 0.37
C SER A 132 -1.38 -12.59 -0.68
N LYS A 133 -2.45 -13.33 -0.42
CA LYS A 133 -3.61 -13.43 -1.33
C LYS A 133 -4.18 -12.07 -1.71
N SER A 134 -4.28 -11.15 -0.73
CA SER A 134 -4.76 -9.77 -0.96
C SER A 134 -3.80 -8.96 -1.82
N ALA A 135 -2.48 -9.11 -1.59
CA ALA A 135 -1.46 -8.45 -2.40
C ALA A 135 -1.49 -8.94 -3.85
N PHE A 136 -1.56 -10.26 -4.04
CA PHE A 136 -1.66 -10.84 -5.39
C PHE A 136 -2.93 -10.39 -6.11
N ALA A 137 -4.07 -10.35 -5.41
CA ALA A 137 -5.32 -9.88 -5.99
C ALA A 137 -5.22 -8.41 -6.43
N GLN A 138 -4.60 -7.54 -5.62
CA GLN A 138 -4.37 -6.15 -5.97
C GLN A 138 -3.47 -6.00 -7.21
N ILE A 139 -2.34 -6.70 -7.23
CA ILE A 139 -1.39 -6.66 -8.35
C ILE A 139 -2.09 -7.14 -9.63
N ARG A 140 -2.79 -8.27 -9.58
CA ARG A 140 -3.51 -8.85 -10.71
C ARG A 140 -4.58 -7.90 -11.24
N GLU A 141 -5.36 -7.25 -10.37
CA GLU A 141 -6.38 -6.29 -10.81
C GLU A 141 -5.75 -5.10 -11.54
N ASN A 142 -4.68 -4.52 -11.00
CA ASN A 142 -4.00 -3.40 -11.64
C ASN A 142 -3.30 -3.81 -12.94
N PHE A 143 -2.68 -4.99 -12.98
CA PHE A 143 -2.13 -5.58 -14.20
C PHE A 143 -3.21 -5.73 -15.28
N ASN A 144 -4.34 -6.35 -14.96
CA ASN A 144 -5.43 -6.55 -15.89
C ASN A 144 -6.03 -5.23 -16.40
N ARG A 145 -6.13 -4.21 -15.52
CA ARG A 145 -6.58 -2.86 -15.90
C ARG A 145 -5.61 -2.23 -16.90
N ALA A 146 -4.30 -2.28 -16.64
CA ALA A 146 -3.28 -1.76 -17.54
C ALA A 146 -3.29 -2.52 -18.88
N CYS A 147 -3.38 -3.86 -18.87
CA CYS A 147 -3.52 -4.66 -20.09
C CYS A 147 -4.72 -4.23 -20.94
N ARG A 148 -5.87 -3.97 -20.32
CA ARG A 148 -7.06 -3.50 -21.05
C ARG A 148 -6.87 -2.10 -21.63
N ILE A 149 -6.26 -1.18 -20.89
CA ILE A 149 -6.05 0.21 -21.33
C ILE A 149 -5.09 0.26 -22.52
N TYR A 150 -3.99 -0.46 -22.44
CA TYR A 150 -2.91 -0.39 -23.42
C TYR A 150 -2.94 -1.51 -24.47
N GLY A 151 -3.85 -2.46 -24.39
CA GLY A 151 -3.89 -3.61 -25.31
C GLY A 151 -2.73 -4.60 -25.12
N TYR A 152 -2.02 -4.56 -23.97
CA TYR A 152 -0.89 -5.43 -23.67
C TYR A 152 -1.34 -6.89 -23.44
N LYS A 153 -0.61 -7.87 -24.00
CA LYS A 153 -0.96 -9.29 -23.96
C LYS A 153 0.10 -10.20 -23.33
N GLY A 154 1.25 -9.65 -22.96
CA GLY A 154 2.32 -10.39 -22.29
C GLY A 154 2.12 -10.54 -20.80
N GLY A 155 3.21 -10.84 -20.11
CA GLY A 155 3.30 -10.97 -18.66
C GLY A 155 4.20 -9.95 -18.00
N VAL A 156 4.45 -10.11 -16.71
CA VAL A 156 5.32 -9.22 -15.92
C VAL A 156 6.08 -10.01 -14.85
N LEU A 157 7.38 -9.76 -14.74
CA LEU A 157 8.26 -10.23 -13.67
C LEU A 157 8.44 -9.10 -12.64
N ILE A 158 8.14 -9.38 -11.37
CA ILE A 158 8.25 -8.42 -10.26
C ILE A 158 9.43 -8.83 -9.37
N GLU A 159 10.32 -7.89 -9.08
CA GLU A 159 11.50 -8.13 -8.27
C GLU A 159 11.68 -7.02 -7.22
N ILE A 160 12.44 -7.35 -6.16
CA ILE A 160 12.85 -6.42 -5.12
C ILE A 160 14.36 -6.45 -5.01
N PRO A 161 15.10 -5.64 -5.78
CA PRO A 161 16.56 -5.76 -5.90
C PRO A 161 17.30 -5.84 -4.56
N GLU A 162 16.90 -5.03 -3.57
CA GLU A 162 17.47 -5.00 -2.21
C GLU A 162 16.72 -5.91 -1.21
N GLY A 163 15.79 -6.74 -1.69
CA GLY A 163 14.87 -7.51 -0.85
C GLY A 163 15.56 -8.43 0.14
N GLU A 164 16.61 -9.14 -0.27
CA GLU A 164 17.38 -10.02 0.61
C GLU A 164 18.10 -9.27 1.72
N ARG A 165 18.69 -8.12 1.39
CA ARG A 165 19.41 -7.27 2.36
C ARG A 165 18.44 -6.69 3.39
N VAL A 166 17.33 -6.14 2.93
CA VAL A 166 16.34 -5.48 3.80
C VAL A 166 15.54 -6.50 4.61
N ALA A 167 15.32 -7.72 4.12
CA ALA A 167 14.65 -8.79 4.86
C ALA A 167 15.30 -9.08 6.23
N LYS A 168 16.62 -8.97 6.31
CA LYS A 168 17.38 -9.14 7.57
C LYS A 168 17.04 -8.10 8.65
N LEU A 169 16.47 -6.96 8.25
CA LEU A 169 16.03 -5.88 9.15
C LEU A 169 14.56 -6.03 9.54
N THR A 170 13.88 -7.07 9.07
CA THR A 170 12.47 -7.33 9.29
C THR A 170 12.25 -8.61 10.10
N LYS A 171 10.98 -8.92 10.39
CA LYS A 171 10.61 -10.18 11.04
C LYS A 171 10.47 -11.36 10.07
N ASN A 172 10.89 -11.24 8.81
CA ASN A 172 10.68 -12.27 7.79
C ASN A 172 11.35 -13.60 8.18
N GLU A 173 12.56 -13.58 8.69
CA GLU A 173 13.26 -14.79 9.14
C GLU A 173 12.52 -15.51 10.28
N GLN A 174 11.97 -14.75 11.24
CA GLN A 174 11.16 -15.28 12.34
C GLN A 174 9.86 -15.95 11.83
N LEU A 175 9.38 -15.54 10.66
CA LEU A 175 8.22 -16.10 10.00
C LEU A 175 8.56 -17.22 9.00
N SER A 176 9.82 -17.69 9.00
CA SER A 176 10.36 -18.68 8.06
C SER A 176 10.28 -18.22 6.60
N ILE A 177 10.42 -16.92 6.36
CA ILE A 177 10.49 -16.35 5.02
C ILE A 177 11.97 -16.10 4.71
N LYS A 178 12.45 -16.69 3.64
CA LYS A 178 13.85 -16.66 3.20
C LYS A 178 14.00 -15.91 1.88
N ASN A 179 15.23 -15.57 1.51
CA ASN A 179 15.61 -15.06 0.18
C ASN A 179 14.93 -13.75 -0.23
N GLY A 180 14.40 -12.95 0.73
CA GLY A 180 13.82 -11.67 0.39
C GLY A 180 12.65 -11.23 1.26
N LEU A 181 11.94 -10.22 0.77
CA LEU A 181 10.80 -9.59 1.43
C LEU A 181 9.47 -10.17 0.96
N SER A 182 8.52 -10.25 1.87
CA SER A 182 7.13 -10.54 1.52
C SER A 182 6.47 -9.37 0.80
N ILE A 183 5.64 -9.64 -0.18
CA ILE A 183 4.73 -8.66 -0.76
C ILE A 183 3.39 -8.78 -0.03
N LEU A 184 3.05 -7.73 0.71
CA LEU A 184 1.89 -7.68 1.60
C LEU A 184 1.04 -6.44 1.33
N GLY A 185 -0.24 -6.51 1.72
CA GLY A 185 -1.16 -5.39 1.72
C GLY A 185 -2.61 -5.88 1.78
N THR A 186 -3.40 -5.36 2.73
CA THR A 186 -4.83 -5.64 2.86
C THR A 186 -5.71 -4.46 2.46
N THR A 187 -5.20 -3.24 2.67
CA THR A 187 -5.88 -1.99 2.34
C THR A 187 -5.20 -1.23 1.22
N GLY A 188 -3.94 -1.54 0.93
CA GLY A 188 -3.06 -0.77 0.05
C GLY A 188 -2.26 0.31 0.79
N PHE A 189 -2.62 0.63 2.03
CA PHE A 189 -2.01 1.66 2.86
C PHE A 189 -1.28 1.08 4.07
N VAL A 190 -0.35 1.86 4.61
CA VAL A 190 0.39 1.59 5.85
C VAL A 190 0.05 2.68 6.86
N GLU A 191 -0.42 2.29 8.04
CA GLU A 191 -0.65 3.24 9.15
C GLU A 191 0.69 3.78 9.65
N PRO A 192 0.81 5.09 9.90
CA PRO A 192 2.05 5.70 10.40
C PRO A 192 2.20 5.44 11.91
N TRP A 193 2.73 4.28 12.29
CA TRP A 193 2.97 3.97 13.70
C TRP A 193 3.93 4.98 14.34
N CYS A 194 3.36 5.95 15.05
CA CYS A 194 4.05 7.00 15.79
C CYS A 194 3.19 7.44 16.97
N ASP A 195 3.81 8.12 17.95
CA ASP A 195 3.10 8.61 19.15
C ASP A 195 1.95 9.57 18.81
N GLU A 196 2.10 10.36 17.75
CA GLU A 196 1.05 11.28 17.32
C GLU A 196 -0.20 10.55 16.80
N LEU A 197 -0.05 9.40 16.13
CA LEU A 197 -1.18 8.58 15.73
C LEU A 197 -1.95 8.07 16.94
N VAL A 198 -1.24 7.58 17.95
CA VAL A 198 -1.86 7.09 19.20
C VAL A 198 -2.63 8.22 19.87
N LYS A 199 -2.00 9.38 20.05
CA LYS A 199 -2.67 10.57 20.63
C LYS A 199 -3.91 10.97 19.84
N THR A 200 -3.82 11.00 18.51
CA THR A 200 -4.94 11.35 17.63
C THR A 200 -6.10 10.36 17.79
N LYS A 201 -5.82 9.05 17.78
CA LYS A 201 -6.85 8.01 17.98
C LYS A 201 -7.47 8.06 19.36
N VAL A 202 -6.70 8.38 20.40
CA VAL A 202 -7.24 8.58 21.76
C VAL A 202 -8.18 9.78 21.82
N GLU A 203 -7.83 10.91 21.21
CA GLU A 203 -8.70 12.08 21.17
C GLU A 203 -10.02 11.80 20.43
N ILE A 204 -9.98 11.03 19.35
CA ILE A 204 -11.18 10.61 18.64
C ILE A 204 -12.00 9.65 19.53
N ALA A 205 -11.35 8.67 20.15
CA ALA A 205 -12.00 7.65 20.99
C ALA A 205 -12.74 8.23 22.20
N LYS A 206 -12.22 9.29 22.84
CA LYS A 206 -12.87 9.99 23.96
C LYS A 206 -14.30 10.48 23.66
N ARG A 207 -14.65 10.60 22.39
CA ARG A 207 -15.97 11.10 21.94
C ARG A 207 -17.04 10.00 21.88
N TYR A 208 -16.64 8.76 22.02
CA TYR A 208 -17.55 7.62 21.93
C TYR A 208 -17.82 7.00 23.30
N PRO A 209 -19.08 6.67 23.63
CA PRO A 209 -19.42 6.03 24.90
C PRO A 209 -18.91 4.58 24.98
N LYS A 210 -18.64 3.97 23.85
CA LYS A 210 -18.06 2.63 23.71
C LYS A 210 -16.98 2.64 22.64
N ILE A 211 -15.85 1.99 22.91
CA ILE A 211 -14.76 1.77 21.97
C ILE A 211 -14.41 0.29 21.95
N VAL A 212 -14.00 -0.19 20.79
CA VAL A 212 -13.45 -1.54 20.62
C VAL A 212 -12.02 -1.42 20.13
N ILE A 213 -11.09 -2.00 20.87
CA ILE A 213 -9.68 -2.03 20.50
C ILE A 213 -9.41 -3.36 19.82
N ALA A 214 -8.89 -3.31 18.60
CA ALA A 214 -8.54 -4.48 17.82
C ALA A 214 -7.06 -4.44 17.40
N THR A 215 -6.39 -5.58 17.51
CA THR A 215 -4.99 -5.75 17.09
C THR A 215 -4.94 -6.41 15.71
N GLY A 216 -4.82 -5.58 14.68
CA GLY A 216 -4.71 -6.06 13.30
C GLY A 216 -6.05 -6.17 12.55
N ARG A 217 -5.96 -6.25 11.23
CA ARG A 217 -7.10 -6.10 10.32
C ARG A 217 -8.20 -7.14 10.51
N LYS A 218 -7.84 -8.41 10.70
CA LYS A 218 -8.84 -9.48 10.91
C LYS A 218 -9.66 -9.27 12.18
N ALA A 219 -9.02 -8.88 13.30
CA ALA A 219 -9.71 -8.57 14.55
C ALA A 219 -10.62 -7.33 14.39
N TRP A 220 -10.16 -6.32 13.65
CA TRP A 220 -10.96 -5.14 13.32
C TRP A 220 -12.19 -5.50 12.49
N GLU A 221 -12.05 -6.32 11.45
CA GLU A 221 -13.17 -6.78 10.60
C GLU A 221 -14.19 -7.59 11.40
N TYR A 222 -13.72 -8.44 12.30
CA TYR A 222 -14.58 -9.18 13.22
C TYR A 222 -15.35 -8.25 14.17
N ALA A 223 -14.63 -7.31 14.79
CA ALA A 223 -15.24 -6.35 15.70
C ALA A 223 -16.33 -5.52 15.01
N ARG A 224 -16.07 -5.03 13.79
CA ARG A 224 -17.03 -4.26 13.00
C ARG A 224 -18.31 -5.02 12.65
N LYS A 225 -18.23 -6.35 12.52
CA LYS A 225 -19.41 -7.18 12.24
C LYS A 225 -20.25 -7.44 13.49
N LYS A 226 -19.64 -7.35 14.67
CA LYS A 226 -20.25 -7.72 15.93
C LYS A 226 -20.83 -6.51 16.69
N TYR A 227 -20.25 -5.35 16.53
CA TYR A 227 -20.58 -4.10 17.22
C TYR A 227 -20.88 -2.97 16.22
#